data_f5701dc3724d5488294cc62d0c3e2bf6
#
_entry.id   f5701dc3724d5488294cc62d0c3e2bf6
#
_cell.length_a   1.000
_cell.length_b   1.000
_cell.length_c   1.000
_cell.angle_alpha   90.00
_cell.angle_beta   90.00
_cell.angle_gamma   90.00
#
_symmetry.space_group_name_H-M   'P 1'
#
loop_
_entity.id
_entity.type
_entity.pdbx_description
1 polymer ?
#
loop_
_entity_poly.entity_id
_entity_poly.type
_entity_poly.pdbx_seq_one_letter_code
_entity_poly.pdbx_strand_id
1 'polypeptide(L)'
;MPEQDLRLEQLTQWLELCLPEVFAARGWGAVPAGDLTPASSDASFRRYFRWQAGSRSLILMDAPPPQEDCRPFVKLAGILARAGVHVPQVLAADLPRGFLLLDDLGRKTYLDVIDAQTADSLFADAIEALLAFQQEPLNDGLPFYDDALLRRELQLFPEW
;
A
#
# COMPACT_ATOMS: atom_id res chain seq x y z
N MET A 1 -18.32 -18.03 -20.50
CA MET A 1 -17.28 -18.41 -19.53
C MET A 1 -16.70 -17.13 -18.99
N PRO A 2 -16.64 -16.87 -17.67
CA PRO A 2 -15.91 -15.71 -17.17
C PRO A 2 -14.45 -15.85 -17.63
N GLU A 3 -13.92 -14.80 -18.22
CA GLU A 3 -12.52 -14.70 -18.61
C GLU A 3 -11.69 -14.96 -17.35
N GLN A 4 -10.88 -16.01 -17.36
CA GLN A 4 -10.02 -16.35 -16.21
C GLN A 4 -9.09 -15.17 -15.97
N ASP A 5 -9.10 -14.63 -14.76
CA ASP A 5 -8.17 -13.56 -14.38
C ASP A 5 -6.77 -14.18 -14.15
N LEU A 6 -6.06 -14.40 -15.26
CA LEU A 6 -4.72 -14.98 -15.27
C LEU A 6 -3.76 -14.23 -14.35
N ARG A 7 -3.98 -12.92 -14.19
CA ARG A 7 -3.12 -12.12 -13.34
C ARG A 7 -3.38 -12.37 -11.86
N LEU A 8 -4.64 -12.59 -11.48
CA LEU A 8 -4.98 -13.00 -10.11
C LEU A 8 -4.44 -14.39 -9.79
N GLU A 9 -4.47 -15.31 -10.76
CA GLU A 9 -3.84 -16.63 -10.59
C GLU A 9 -2.32 -16.52 -10.35
N GLN A 10 -1.63 -15.69 -11.13
CA GLN A 10 -0.20 -15.42 -10.95
C GLN A 10 0.12 -14.78 -9.59
N LEU A 11 -0.70 -13.83 -9.15
CA LEU A 11 -0.58 -13.20 -7.84
C LEU A 11 -0.74 -14.22 -6.71
N THR A 12 -1.75 -15.11 -6.83
CA THR A 12 -2.01 -16.17 -5.84
C THR A 12 -0.85 -17.16 -5.76
N GLN A 13 -0.34 -17.61 -6.90
CA GLN A 13 0.83 -18.50 -6.96
C GLN A 13 2.07 -17.82 -6.33
N TRP A 14 2.30 -16.54 -6.62
CA TRP A 14 3.40 -15.81 -6.00
C TRP A 14 3.23 -15.68 -4.49
N LEU A 15 2.01 -15.42 -4.01
CA LEU A 15 1.70 -15.39 -2.58
C LEU A 15 2.07 -16.71 -1.89
N GLU A 16 1.66 -17.83 -2.46
CA GLU A 16 1.97 -19.17 -1.91
C GLU A 16 3.48 -19.42 -1.80
N LEU A 17 4.26 -18.87 -2.71
CA LEU A 17 5.73 -19.01 -2.70
C LEU A 17 6.38 -18.09 -1.65
N CYS A 18 5.89 -16.87 -1.44
CA CYS A 18 6.54 -15.91 -0.53
C CYS A 18 6.05 -16.02 0.93
N LEU A 19 4.83 -16.50 1.18
CA LEU A 19 4.30 -16.63 2.55
C LEU A 19 5.20 -17.43 3.49
N PRO A 20 5.74 -18.62 3.14
CA PRO A 20 6.60 -19.39 4.03
C PRO A 20 7.83 -18.59 4.49
N GLU A 21 8.47 -17.87 3.57
CA GLU A 21 9.64 -17.05 3.87
C GLU A 21 9.30 -15.87 4.79
N VAL A 22 8.19 -15.18 4.51
CA VAL A 22 7.70 -14.08 5.35
C VAL A 22 7.35 -14.57 6.75
N PHE A 23 6.66 -15.71 6.86
CA PHE A 23 6.28 -16.29 8.15
C PHE A 23 7.51 -16.71 8.95
N ALA A 24 8.50 -17.33 8.31
CA ALA A 24 9.77 -17.72 8.95
C ALA A 24 10.54 -16.48 9.42
N ALA A 25 10.70 -15.46 8.56
CA ALA A 25 11.42 -14.23 8.89
C ALA A 25 10.77 -13.45 10.06
N ARG A 26 9.46 -13.56 10.21
CA ARG A 26 8.69 -12.89 11.27
C ARG A 26 8.48 -13.76 12.52
N GLY A 27 8.91 -15.01 12.51
CA GLY A 27 8.68 -15.94 13.63
C GLY A 27 7.20 -16.27 13.85
N TRP A 28 6.39 -16.26 12.79
CA TRP A 28 4.93 -16.45 12.89
C TRP A 28 4.50 -17.92 12.86
N GLY A 29 5.46 -18.85 12.79
CA GLY A 29 5.20 -20.28 12.75
C GLY A 29 4.83 -20.76 11.34
N ALA A 30 4.07 -21.85 11.24
CA ALA A 30 3.63 -22.40 9.97
C ALA A 30 2.55 -21.52 9.32
N VAL A 31 2.56 -21.45 7.98
CA VAL A 31 1.54 -20.71 7.21
C VAL A 31 0.19 -21.45 7.34
N PRO A 32 -0.82 -20.83 7.94
CA PRO A 32 -2.16 -21.42 8.01
C PRO A 32 -2.88 -21.29 6.65
N ALA A 33 -3.92 -22.09 6.46
CA ALA A 33 -4.84 -21.88 5.36
C ALA A 33 -5.51 -20.50 5.51
N GLY A 34 -5.60 -19.75 4.44
CA GLY A 34 -6.18 -18.41 4.42
C GLY A 34 -6.97 -18.16 3.15
N ASP A 35 -7.92 -17.25 3.24
CA ASP A 35 -8.79 -16.84 2.14
C ASP A 35 -8.28 -15.52 1.54
N LEU A 36 -8.35 -15.42 0.20
CA LEU A 36 -8.02 -14.20 -0.54
C LEU A 36 -9.32 -13.53 -1.01
N THR A 37 -9.54 -12.29 -0.59
CA THR A 37 -10.73 -11.53 -0.95
C THR A 37 -10.33 -10.13 -1.46
N PRO A 38 -11.12 -9.49 -2.35
CA PRO A 38 -10.90 -8.09 -2.70
C PRO A 38 -10.89 -7.19 -1.46
N ALA A 39 -9.93 -6.29 -1.36
CA ALA A 39 -9.78 -5.39 -0.21
C ALA A 39 -10.31 -3.98 -0.51
N SER A 40 -9.92 -3.41 -1.63
CA SER A 40 -10.39 -2.11 -2.11
C SER A 40 -10.24 -2.02 -3.63
N SER A 41 -10.99 -1.12 -4.24
CA SER A 41 -10.76 -0.65 -5.61
C SER A 41 -10.21 0.78 -5.53
N ASP A 42 -9.13 1.05 -6.26
CA ASP A 42 -8.59 2.37 -6.45
C ASP A 42 -9.06 2.95 -7.79
N ALA A 43 -9.01 4.25 -7.97
CA ALA A 43 -9.24 4.92 -9.25
C ALA A 43 -8.06 4.73 -10.23
N SER A 44 -7.11 3.85 -9.91
CA SER A 44 -5.95 3.45 -10.72
C SER A 44 -6.10 2.03 -11.25
N PHE A 45 -5.11 1.55 -12.01
CA PHE A 45 -5.04 0.15 -12.44
C PHE A 45 -4.63 -0.82 -11.31
N ARG A 46 -4.34 -0.31 -10.11
CA ARG A 46 -3.97 -1.13 -8.97
C ARG A 46 -5.17 -1.86 -8.42
N ARG A 47 -4.93 -3.13 -8.06
CA ARG A 47 -5.92 -3.95 -7.36
C ARG A 47 -5.34 -4.36 -6.02
N TYR A 48 -6.21 -4.40 -5.01
CA TYR A 48 -5.81 -4.81 -3.66
C TYR A 48 -6.66 -5.98 -3.21
N PHE A 49 -5.99 -6.98 -2.66
CA PHE A 49 -6.62 -8.17 -2.10
C PHE A 49 -6.16 -8.34 -0.66
N ARG A 50 -7.05 -8.84 0.17
CA ARG A 50 -6.75 -9.20 1.56
C ARG A 50 -6.64 -10.71 1.67
N TRP A 51 -5.48 -11.20 2.08
CA TRP A 51 -5.31 -12.56 2.55
C TRP A 51 -5.59 -12.57 4.05
N GLN A 52 -6.44 -13.49 4.52
CA GLN A 52 -6.82 -13.60 5.92
C GLN A 52 -6.80 -15.04 6.39
N ALA A 53 -6.16 -15.30 7.54
CA ALA A 53 -6.13 -16.57 8.22
C ALA A 53 -6.30 -16.35 9.73
N GLY A 54 -7.46 -16.68 10.25
CA GLY A 54 -7.82 -16.38 11.65
C GLY A 54 -7.80 -14.88 11.94
N SER A 55 -7.01 -14.47 12.93
CA SER A 55 -6.83 -13.05 13.29
C SER A 55 -5.75 -12.33 12.49
N ARG A 56 -4.98 -13.04 11.66
CA ARG A 56 -3.91 -12.45 10.85
C ARG A 56 -4.43 -12.07 9.47
N SER A 57 -4.09 -10.88 9.04
CA SER A 57 -4.38 -10.44 7.67
C SER A 57 -3.17 -9.72 7.05
N LEU A 58 -3.06 -9.83 5.73
CA LEU A 58 -2.05 -9.21 4.90
C LEU A 58 -2.71 -8.62 3.66
N ILE A 59 -2.10 -7.60 3.08
CA ILE A 59 -2.57 -6.98 1.85
C ILE A 59 -1.66 -7.35 0.69
N LEU A 60 -2.26 -7.82 -0.40
CA LEU A 60 -1.58 -7.98 -1.67
C LEU A 60 -1.93 -6.80 -2.57
N MET A 61 -0.92 -6.13 -3.09
CA MET A 61 -1.07 -5.13 -4.14
C MET A 61 -0.66 -5.75 -5.48
N ASP A 62 -1.53 -5.60 -6.45
CA ASP A 62 -1.30 -5.90 -7.86
C ASP A 62 -1.25 -4.59 -8.64
N ALA A 63 -0.05 -4.20 -9.09
CA ALA A 63 0.23 -2.99 -9.86
C ALA A 63 0.72 -3.41 -11.27
N PRO A 64 -0.19 -3.60 -12.25
CA PRO A 64 0.10 -4.24 -13.52
C PRO A 64 0.99 -3.40 -14.44
N PRO A 65 2.24 -3.84 -14.76
CA PRO A 65 3.04 -3.19 -15.78
C PRO A 65 2.42 -3.38 -17.19
N PRO A 66 2.57 -2.40 -18.11
CA PRO A 66 3.30 -1.13 -17.96
C PRO A 66 2.45 0.02 -17.39
N GLN A 67 1.17 -0.22 -17.06
CA GLN A 67 0.24 0.81 -16.60
C GLN A 67 0.61 1.35 -15.21
N GLU A 68 1.21 0.50 -14.36
CA GLU A 68 1.60 0.83 -13.00
C GLU A 68 3.06 0.47 -12.73
N ASP A 69 3.69 1.23 -11.85
CA ASP A 69 5.01 0.97 -11.30
C ASP A 69 4.96 1.02 -9.77
N CYS A 70 5.25 -0.10 -9.12
CA CYS A 70 5.23 -0.18 -7.66
C CYS A 70 6.55 0.27 -6.99
N ARG A 71 7.62 0.54 -7.75
CA ARG A 71 8.91 0.99 -7.20
C ARG A 71 8.83 2.30 -6.42
N PRO A 72 8.09 3.33 -6.89
CA PRO A 72 7.88 4.56 -6.11
C PRO A 72 7.18 4.29 -4.77
N PHE A 73 6.19 3.38 -4.73
CA PHE A 73 5.52 2.99 -3.49
C PHE A 73 6.50 2.40 -2.48
N VAL A 74 7.32 1.43 -2.90
CA VAL A 74 8.33 0.78 -2.04
C VAL A 74 9.33 1.81 -1.50
N LYS A 75 9.80 2.72 -2.37
CA LYS A 75 10.72 3.80 -1.99
C LYS A 75 10.10 4.74 -0.96
N LEU A 76 8.89 5.22 -1.21
CA LEU A 76 8.20 6.15 -0.31
C LEU A 76 7.83 5.50 1.02
N ALA A 77 7.38 4.25 1.03
CA ALA A 77 7.14 3.51 2.26
C ALA A 77 8.40 3.44 3.13
N GLY A 78 9.57 3.20 2.53
CA GLY A 78 10.85 3.20 3.24
C GLY A 78 11.24 4.58 3.80
N ILE A 79 11.01 5.66 3.06
CA ILE A 79 11.28 7.04 3.50
C ILE A 79 10.38 7.41 4.68
N LEU A 80 9.08 7.20 4.54
CA LEU A 80 8.10 7.53 5.57
C LEU A 80 8.27 6.70 6.85
N ALA A 81 8.63 5.42 6.71
CA ALA A 81 8.96 4.57 7.87
C ALA A 81 10.17 5.11 8.66
N ARG A 82 11.21 5.61 7.98
CA ARG A 82 12.37 6.25 8.66
C ARG A 82 11.97 7.54 9.37
N ALA A 83 11.02 8.28 8.82
CA ALA A 83 10.44 9.48 9.46
C ALA A 83 9.58 9.14 10.70
N GLY A 84 9.39 7.86 11.03
CA GLY A 84 8.54 7.44 12.14
C GLY A 84 7.04 7.42 11.83
N VAL A 85 6.66 7.62 10.57
CA VAL A 85 5.26 7.54 10.15
C VAL A 85 4.84 6.07 10.02
N HIS A 86 3.66 5.73 10.54
CA HIS A 86 3.09 4.40 10.40
C HIS A 86 2.59 4.20 8.96
N VAL A 87 3.32 3.39 8.22
CA VAL A 87 3.06 3.09 6.80
C VAL A 87 3.00 1.58 6.58
N PRO A 88 2.37 1.11 5.48
CA PRO A 88 2.39 -0.29 5.13
C PRO A 88 3.82 -0.81 4.97
N GLN A 89 4.18 -1.84 5.75
CA GLN A 89 5.47 -2.51 5.60
C GLN A 89 5.44 -3.42 4.38
N VAL A 90 6.44 -3.30 3.52
CA VAL A 90 6.63 -4.22 2.39
C VAL A 90 7.29 -5.50 2.91
N LEU A 91 6.54 -6.59 2.97
CA LEU A 91 6.97 -7.89 3.49
C LEU A 91 7.64 -8.74 2.42
N ALA A 92 7.15 -8.64 1.18
CA ALA A 92 7.75 -9.25 -0.01
C ALA A 92 7.41 -8.40 -1.24
N ALA A 93 8.24 -8.46 -2.27
CA ALA A 93 8.06 -7.71 -3.51
C ALA A 93 8.53 -8.50 -4.73
N ASP A 94 7.73 -8.47 -5.80
CA ASP A 94 8.11 -8.85 -7.16
C ASP A 94 7.92 -7.63 -8.06
N LEU A 95 8.92 -6.76 -8.08
CA LEU A 95 8.85 -5.49 -8.80
C LEU A 95 8.65 -5.66 -10.31
N PRO A 96 9.29 -6.64 -11.00
CA PRO A 96 9.06 -6.89 -12.42
C PRO A 96 7.60 -7.24 -12.75
N ARG A 97 6.93 -8.00 -11.89
CA ARG A 97 5.51 -8.33 -12.07
C ARG A 97 4.56 -7.32 -11.44
N GLY A 98 5.06 -6.38 -10.62
CA GLY A 98 4.28 -5.39 -9.91
C GLY A 98 3.48 -5.97 -8.74
N PHE A 99 3.97 -7.01 -8.06
CA PHE A 99 3.33 -7.63 -6.90
C PHE A 99 4.02 -7.21 -5.61
N LEU A 100 3.23 -6.77 -4.62
CA LEU A 100 3.72 -6.50 -3.27
C LEU A 100 2.86 -7.24 -2.24
N LEU A 101 3.50 -7.78 -1.21
CA LEU A 101 2.87 -8.26 0.02
C LEU A 101 3.15 -7.24 1.12
N LEU A 102 2.09 -6.73 1.72
CA LEU A 102 2.11 -5.66 2.70
C LEU A 102 1.48 -6.15 4.01
N ASP A 103 1.83 -5.52 5.13
CA ASP A 103 1.02 -5.64 6.33
C ASP A 103 -0.35 -4.97 6.13
N ASP A 104 -1.32 -5.38 6.94
CA ASP A 104 -2.69 -4.86 6.87
C ASP A 104 -2.89 -3.81 7.97
N LEU A 105 -3.06 -2.56 7.59
CA LEU A 105 -3.33 -1.45 8.51
C LEU A 105 -4.79 -1.42 9.01
N GLY A 106 -5.62 -2.39 8.62
CA GLY A 106 -6.99 -2.51 9.06
C GLY A 106 -8.03 -2.15 8.00
N ARG A 107 -9.27 -2.01 8.45
CA ARG A 107 -10.44 -1.81 7.57
C ARG A 107 -11.12 -0.46 7.75
N LYS A 108 -10.83 0.24 8.86
CA LYS A 108 -11.49 1.51 9.20
C LYS A 108 -10.64 2.66 8.73
N THR A 109 -11.24 3.56 7.99
CA THR A 109 -10.65 4.85 7.63
C THR A 109 -11.08 5.93 8.63
N TYR A 110 -10.44 7.10 8.59
CA TYR A 110 -10.89 8.25 9.37
C TYR A 110 -12.33 8.62 9.04
N LEU A 111 -12.73 8.49 7.76
CA LEU A 111 -14.11 8.77 7.34
C LEU A 111 -15.13 7.86 8.03
N ASP A 112 -14.75 6.60 8.33
CA ASP A 112 -15.65 5.64 8.99
C ASP A 112 -15.86 5.92 10.48
N VAL A 113 -14.96 6.70 11.10
CA VAL A 113 -14.92 6.87 12.56
C VAL A 113 -14.93 8.33 13.01
N ILE A 114 -14.90 9.30 12.09
CA ILE A 114 -14.88 10.72 12.42
C ILE A 114 -16.29 11.20 12.79
N ASP A 115 -16.39 11.83 13.94
CA ASP A 115 -17.57 12.53 14.44
C ASP A 115 -17.15 13.73 15.28
N ALA A 116 -18.11 14.44 15.88
CA ALA A 116 -17.83 15.61 16.69
C ALA A 116 -16.99 15.32 17.95
N GLN A 117 -16.95 14.07 18.42
CA GLN A 117 -16.19 13.63 19.59
C GLN A 117 -14.76 13.19 19.24
N THR A 118 -14.57 12.63 18.04
CA THR A 118 -13.30 12.02 17.61
C THR A 118 -12.48 12.91 16.69
N ALA A 119 -13.09 13.94 16.07
CA ALA A 119 -12.46 14.78 15.06
C ALA A 119 -11.13 15.41 15.55
N ASP A 120 -11.14 16.04 16.71
CA ASP A 120 -9.97 16.75 17.23
C ASP A 120 -8.79 15.78 17.46
N SER A 121 -9.03 14.60 18.01
CA SER A 121 -7.99 13.60 18.24
C SER A 121 -7.45 13.01 16.93
N LEU A 122 -8.32 12.69 15.97
CA LEU A 122 -7.93 12.17 14.66
C LEU A 122 -7.11 13.20 13.86
N PHE A 123 -7.50 14.46 13.90
CA PHE A 123 -6.72 15.52 13.26
C PHE A 123 -5.39 15.77 13.96
N ALA A 124 -5.33 15.68 15.30
CA ALA A 124 -4.07 15.79 16.04
C ALA A 124 -3.10 14.68 15.61
N ASP A 125 -3.55 13.41 15.55
CA ASP A 125 -2.73 12.27 15.10
C ASP A 125 -2.23 12.49 13.65
N ALA A 126 -3.09 12.99 12.76
CA ALA A 126 -2.70 13.27 11.37
C ALA A 126 -1.66 14.40 11.28
N ILE A 127 -1.80 15.44 12.09
CA ILE A 127 -0.84 16.56 12.15
C ILE A 127 0.51 16.07 12.71
N GLU A 128 0.52 15.23 13.74
CA GLU A 128 1.76 14.67 14.29
C GLU A 128 2.50 13.83 13.23
N ALA A 129 1.79 12.98 12.47
CA ALA A 129 2.37 12.23 11.37
C ALA A 129 2.94 13.16 10.27
N LEU A 130 2.24 14.24 9.93
CA LEU A 130 2.71 15.24 8.97
C LEU A 130 3.97 15.97 9.46
N LEU A 131 4.01 16.35 10.72
CA LEU A 131 5.18 17.00 11.34
C LEU A 131 6.38 16.08 11.36
N ALA A 132 6.20 14.79 11.70
CA ALA A 132 7.26 13.79 11.64
C ALA A 132 7.83 13.65 10.22
N PHE A 133 6.96 13.57 9.23
CA PHE A 133 7.34 13.51 7.81
C PHE A 133 8.12 14.75 7.36
N GLN A 134 7.69 15.96 7.76
CA GLN A 134 8.34 17.21 7.37
C GLN A 134 9.74 17.40 8.00
N GLN A 135 10.05 16.70 9.09
CA GLN A 135 11.37 16.75 9.74
C GLN A 135 12.40 15.84 9.07
N GLU A 136 11.94 14.85 8.28
CA GLU A 136 12.86 13.96 7.56
C GLU A 136 13.51 14.71 6.39
N PRO A 137 14.83 14.72 6.26
CA PRO A 137 15.51 15.31 5.11
C PRO A 137 15.20 14.50 3.84
N LEU A 138 14.25 14.94 3.05
CA LEU A 138 13.75 14.27 1.84
C LEU A 138 14.71 14.34 0.64
N ASN A 139 16.01 14.49 0.86
CA ASN A 139 17.01 14.65 -0.21
C ASN A 139 17.31 13.35 -0.98
N ASP A 140 16.69 12.23 -0.64
CA ASP A 140 16.99 10.91 -1.18
C ASP A 140 16.35 10.65 -2.55
N GLY A 141 16.58 11.56 -3.50
CA GLY A 141 16.23 11.32 -4.91
C GLY A 141 14.73 11.33 -5.20
N LEU A 142 13.94 12.05 -4.42
CA LEU A 142 12.60 12.43 -4.83
C LEU A 142 12.70 13.54 -5.89
N PRO A 143 11.85 13.52 -6.94
CA PRO A 143 11.83 14.61 -7.91
C PRO A 143 11.39 15.91 -7.26
N PHE A 144 11.95 17.03 -7.72
CA PHE A 144 11.44 18.33 -7.30
C PHE A 144 10.04 18.55 -7.86
N TYR A 145 9.20 19.20 -7.06
CA TYR A 145 7.91 19.72 -7.49
C TYR A 145 8.15 21.03 -8.24
N ASP A 146 8.58 20.90 -9.51
CA ASP A 146 8.97 22.01 -10.34
C ASP A 146 7.77 22.68 -11.05
N ASP A 147 8.02 23.77 -11.76
CA ASP A 147 6.99 24.49 -12.51
C ASP A 147 6.29 23.63 -13.56
N ALA A 148 7.00 22.66 -14.17
CA ALA A 148 6.42 21.80 -15.18
C ALA A 148 5.41 20.84 -14.56
N LEU A 149 5.76 20.24 -13.42
CA LEU A 149 4.87 19.37 -12.65
C LEU A 149 3.66 20.16 -12.13
N LEU A 150 3.89 21.34 -11.52
CA LEU A 150 2.84 22.20 -11.00
C LEU A 150 1.84 22.58 -12.11
N ARG A 151 2.33 22.99 -13.29
CA ARG A 151 1.46 23.32 -14.43
C ARG A 151 0.63 22.14 -14.90
N ARG A 152 1.24 20.94 -14.97
CA ARG A 152 0.54 19.69 -15.34
C ARG A 152 -0.60 19.41 -14.38
N GLU A 153 -0.35 19.49 -13.07
CA GLU A 153 -1.38 19.25 -12.05
C GLU A 153 -2.51 20.30 -12.12
N LEU A 154 -2.18 21.56 -12.33
CA LEU A 154 -3.17 22.61 -12.49
C LEU A 154 -4.01 22.45 -13.77
N GLN A 155 -3.48 21.83 -14.82
CA GLN A 155 -4.22 21.57 -16.07
C GLN A 155 -5.26 20.48 -15.92
N LEU A 156 -5.15 19.60 -14.93
CA LEU A 156 -6.16 18.58 -14.66
C LEU A 156 -7.51 19.21 -14.25
N PHE A 157 -7.49 20.38 -13.60
CA PHE A 157 -8.69 21.03 -13.10
C PHE A 157 -9.67 21.51 -14.21
N PRO A 158 -9.22 22.11 -15.34
CA PRO A 158 -10.12 22.49 -16.44
C PRO A 158 -10.62 21.33 -17.30
N GLU A 159 -9.96 20.16 -17.21
CA GLU A 159 -10.28 18.97 -18.01
C GLU A 159 -11.31 18.05 -17.31
N TRP A 160 -11.68 18.36 -16.08
CA TRP A 160 -12.73 17.74 -15.28
C TRP A 160 -14.05 18.50 -15.45
#